data_a7e1a33eeb713398f0b2fb2fb5426526
#
_entry.id   a7e1a33eeb713398f0b2fb2fb5426526
#
_cell.length_a   1.000
_cell.length_b   1.000
_cell.length_c   1.000
_cell.angle_alpha   90.00
_cell.angle_beta   90.00
_cell.angle_gamma   90.00
#
_symmetry.space_group_name_H-M   'P 1'
#
loop_
_entity.id
_entity.type
_entity.pdbx_description
1 polymer ?
#
loop_
_entity_poly.entity_id
_entity_poly.type
_entity_poly.pdbx_seq_one_letter_code
_entity_poly.pdbx_strand_id
1 'polypeptide(L)'
;MSASMPNTGAEAVVHVAVGILADGDKVFITRRSPDRHQGGKWEFPGGKLESQEDVLSGLRRELQEELGVDVQQARPFMQIHHAYPDKEVLLDVWSIMAYGGIPHGREGQEARWVSRQDLPQFEFPEADKPILRRLWLSPLYLISDVSRYGKTGFLIRLERALKAGARMVQLREPDMPPVEYRAYAKELANLCHQHDAILLLNAPPEWVPDCDADGVHLNSRRLMEFSSRPLDPGFWVAASCHNAGELDQAIHLNADFAVLSPVARTRSHPDATLLGWGNFQKLCRDVNLPVYALGGMGPRDMPQARAAGAEGLAMISGIWDSDSPETVIAETMSG
;
A
#
# COMPACT_ATOMS: atom_id res chain seq x y z
N MET A 1 56.28 9.57 9.59
CA MET A 1 55.27 8.56 9.88
C MET A 1 53.96 9.07 9.27
N SER A 2 53.65 8.57 8.10
CA SER A 2 52.43 8.97 7.36
C SER A 2 51.30 8.04 7.79
N ALA A 3 50.30 8.58 8.48
CA ALA A 3 49.12 7.84 8.85
C ALA A 3 48.20 7.69 7.60
N SER A 4 48.13 6.48 7.11
CA SER A 4 47.20 6.08 6.06
C SER A 4 45.75 6.18 6.60
N MET A 5 44.96 7.07 6.02
CA MET A 5 43.53 7.11 6.29
C MET A 5 42.87 5.84 5.74
N PRO A 6 41.91 5.21 6.46
CA PRO A 6 41.16 4.11 5.91
C PRO A 6 40.27 4.63 4.77
N ASN A 7 40.46 4.02 3.61
CA ASN A 7 39.59 4.22 2.44
C ASN A 7 38.21 3.61 2.75
N THR A 8 37.23 4.43 3.17
CA THR A 8 35.83 4.03 3.24
C THR A 8 35.32 3.99 1.80
N GLY A 9 35.62 2.89 1.09
CA GLY A 9 34.94 2.60 -0.16
C GLY A 9 33.46 2.48 0.13
N ALA A 10 32.63 3.40 -0.38
CA ALA A 10 31.20 3.23 -0.42
C ALA A 10 30.95 1.91 -1.16
N GLU A 11 30.44 0.88 -0.45
CA GLU A 11 30.01 -0.35 -1.09
C GLU A 11 28.95 0.01 -2.12
N ALA A 12 29.14 -0.48 -3.35
CA ALA A 12 28.22 -0.19 -4.44
C ALA A 12 26.83 -0.74 -4.10
N VAL A 13 25.81 0.11 -4.17
CA VAL A 13 24.40 -0.29 -3.97
C VAL A 13 24.08 -1.40 -4.98
N VAL A 14 23.62 -2.55 -4.49
CA VAL A 14 23.21 -3.67 -5.34
C VAL A 14 21.82 -3.38 -5.89
N HIS A 15 21.72 -3.12 -7.20
CA HIS A 15 20.45 -2.89 -7.88
C HIS A 15 19.84 -4.21 -8.33
N VAL A 16 18.60 -4.44 -7.94
CA VAL A 16 17.85 -5.70 -8.18
C VAL A 16 16.52 -5.36 -8.83
N ALA A 17 16.23 -5.99 -9.97
CA ALA A 17 14.91 -5.94 -10.60
C ALA A 17 14.04 -7.07 -10.04
N VAL A 18 12.82 -6.75 -9.61
CA VAL A 18 11.88 -7.67 -8.98
C VAL A 18 10.55 -7.68 -9.73
N GLY A 19 10.02 -8.86 -10.04
CA GLY A 19 8.75 -9.04 -10.76
C GLY A 19 7.62 -9.55 -9.87
N ILE A 20 6.50 -8.83 -9.85
CA ILE A 20 5.25 -9.29 -9.22
C ILE A 20 4.37 -9.92 -10.30
N LEU A 21 4.34 -11.25 -10.36
CA LEU A 21 3.39 -11.99 -11.18
C LEU A 21 2.13 -12.20 -10.35
N ALA A 22 0.97 -11.84 -10.89
CA ALA A 22 -0.32 -12.00 -10.23
C ALA A 22 -1.32 -12.74 -11.12
N ASP A 23 -2.17 -13.57 -10.50
CA ASP A 23 -3.31 -14.23 -11.12
C ASP A 23 -4.49 -14.17 -10.13
N GLY A 24 -5.41 -13.26 -10.38
CA GLY A 24 -6.49 -12.94 -9.43
C GLY A 24 -5.95 -12.42 -8.10
N ASP A 25 -6.28 -13.12 -7.01
CA ASP A 25 -5.82 -12.82 -5.65
C ASP A 25 -4.44 -13.43 -5.33
N LYS A 26 -3.88 -14.25 -6.23
CA LYS A 26 -2.62 -14.95 -6.00
C LYS A 26 -1.44 -14.20 -6.59
N VAL A 27 -0.28 -14.38 -5.95
CA VAL A 27 1.02 -13.94 -6.44
C VAL A 27 2.00 -15.10 -6.48
N PHE A 28 2.95 -15.03 -7.42
CA PHE A 28 3.96 -16.07 -7.58
C PHE A 28 5.18 -15.72 -6.73
N ILE A 29 5.62 -16.67 -5.90
CA ILE A 29 6.79 -16.52 -5.05
C ILE A 29 7.76 -17.67 -5.25
N THR A 30 9.04 -17.43 -5.04
CA THR A 30 10.12 -18.41 -5.12
C THR A 30 10.86 -18.52 -3.81
N ARG A 31 11.54 -19.63 -3.56
CA ARG A 31 12.33 -19.83 -2.36
C ARG A 31 13.81 -19.69 -2.68
N ARG A 32 14.49 -18.78 -1.94
CA ARG A 32 15.92 -18.53 -2.11
C ARG A 32 16.75 -19.78 -1.82
N SER A 33 17.77 -20.02 -2.66
CA SER A 33 18.73 -21.09 -2.38
C SER A 33 19.36 -20.91 -0.99
N PRO A 34 19.52 -21.99 -0.20
CA PRO A 34 20.13 -21.92 1.13
C PRO A 34 21.51 -21.25 1.16
N ASP A 35 22.27 -21.34 0.08
CA ASP A 35 23.65 -20.84 -0.02
C ASP A 35 23.71 -19.33 -0.35
N ARG A 36 22.58 -18.69 -0.65
CA ARG A 36 22.51 -17.25 -0.94
C ARG A 36 22.26 -16.44 0.35
N HIS A 37 22.59 -15.15 0.32
CA HIS A 37 22.22 -14.20 1.38
C HIS A 37 20.70 -14.25 1.63
N GLN A 38 20.27 -14.35 2.90
CA GLN A 38 18.88 -14.60 3.29
C GLN A 38 18.32 -15.94 2.76
N GLY A 39 19.18 -16.96 2.58
CA GLY A 39 18.82 -18.28 2.04
C GLY A 39 17.70 -18.96 2.83
N GLY A 40 16.86 -19.71 2.12
CA GLY A 40 15.71 -20.42 2.67
C GLY A 40 14.45 -19.59 2.85
N LYS A 41 14.52 -18.24 2.78
CA LYS A 41 13.35 -17.35 2.79
C LYS A 41 12.66 -17.34 1.43
N TRP A 42 11.42 -16.89 1.43
CA TRP A 42 10.65 -16.67 0.21
C TRP A 42 10.89 -15.26 -0.33
N GLU A 43 10.79 -15.11 -1.62
CA GLU A 43 11.02 -13.85 -2.31
C GLU A 43 10.10 -13.72 -3.53
N PHE A 44 9.95 -12.51 -4.02
CA PHE A 44 9.42 -12.27 -5.36
C PHE A 44 10.53 -12.52 -6.38
N PRO A 45 10.22 -13.18 -7.52
CA PRO A 45 11.24 -13.54 -8.50
C PRO A 45 11.92 -12.32 -9.12
N GLY A 46 13.20 -12.47 -9.42
CA GLY A 46 14.03 -11.42 -9.99
C GLY A 46 15.48 -11.52 -9.56
N GLY A 47 16.32 -10.62 -10.06
CA GLY A 47 17.72 -10.69 -9.79
C GLY A 47 18.48 -9.39 -10.00
N LYS A 48 19.82 -9.49 -9.87
CA LYS A 48 20.69 -8.34 -9.96
C LYS A 48 20.82 -7.84 -11.40
N LEU A 49 20.80 -6.54 -11.57
CA LEU A 49 21.13 -5.94 -12.87
C LEU A 49 22.60 -6.17 -13.20
N GLU A 50 22.87 -6.47 -14.45
CA GLU A 50 24.21 -6.49 -15.00
C GLU A 50 24.75 -5.05 -15.23
N SER A 51 26.05 -4.93 -15.47
CA SER A 51 26.66 -3.61 -15.71
C SER A 51 26.05 -2.96 -16.96
N GLN A 52 25.51 -1.76 -16.80
CA GLN A 52 24.85 -0.96 -17.86
C GLN A 52 23.52 -1.55 -18.38
N GLU A 53 22.94 -2.52 -17.69
CA GLU A 53 21.65 -3.07 -18.02
C GLU A 53 20.51 -2.15 -17.50
N ASP A 54 19.52 -1.85 -18.35
CA ASP A 54 18.34 -1.17 -17.88
C ASP A 54 17.43 -2.13 -17.09
N VAL A 55 16.64 -1.57 -16.17
CA VAL A 55 15.84 -2.37 -15.23
C VAL A 55 14.87 -3.32 -15.93
N LEU A 56 14.23 -2.87 -17.02
CA LEU A 56 13.24 -3.70 -17.70
C LEU A 56 13.89 -4.86 -18.47
N SER A 57 15.07 -4.63 -19.05
CA SER A 57 15.87 -5.68 -19.69
C SER A 57 16.35 -6.72 -18.69
N GLY A 58 16.90 -6.29 -17.55
CA GLY A 58 17.30 -7.19 -16.46
C GLY A 58 16.13 -7.99 -15.91
N LEU A 59 14.99 -7.34 -15.68
CA LEU A 59 13.78 -8.01 -15.24
C LEU A 59 13.34 -9.13 -16.22
N ARG A 60 13.33 -8.84 -17.53
CA ARG A 60 12.99 -9.82 -18.56
C ARG A 60 13.94 -11.00 -18.58
N ARG A 61 15.26 -10.72 -18.52
CA ARG A 61 16.30 -11.76 -18.48
C ARG A 61 16.12 -12.64 -17.26
N GLU A 62 16.05 -12.07 -16.06
CA GLU A 62 15.92 -12.81 -14.80
C GLU A 62 14.65 -13.67 -14.76
N LEU A 63 13.49 -13.12 -15.14
CA LEU A 63 12.25 -13.89 -15.13
C LEU A 63 12.23 -15.00 -16.19
N GLN A 64 12.93 -14.82 -17.31
CA GLN A 64 13.11 -15.88 -18.30
C GLN A 64 14.04 -16.98 -17.79
N GLU A 65 15.13 -16.63 -17.11
CA GLU A 65 16.11 -17.55 -16.55
C GLU A 65 15.51 -18.34 -15.39
N GLU A 66 14.94 -17.65 -14.41
CA GLU A 66 14.43 -18.25 -13.17
C GLU A 66 13.09 -19.00 -13.34
N LEU A 67 12.20 -18.48 -14.18
CA LEU A 67 10.81 -18.97 -14.26
C LEU A 67 10.39 -19.48 -15.64
N GLY A 68 11.14 -19.17 -16.70
CA GLY A 68 10.75 -19.50 -18.07
C GLY A 68 9.59 -18.65 -18.60
N VAL A 69 9.40 -17.45 -18.08
CA VAL A 69 8.36 -16.54 -18.57
C VAL A 69 8.93 -15.43 -19.44
N ASP A 70 8.23 -15.12 -20.54
CA ASP A 70 8.55 -14.02 -21.46
C ASP A 70 7.67 -12.80 -21.09
N VAL A 71 8.28 -11.79 -20.48
CA VAL A 71 7.57 -10.57 -20.04
C VAL A 71 7.22 -9.71 -21.24
N GLN A 72 5.94 -9.61 -21.57
CA GLN A 72 5.41 -8.83 -22.67
C GLN A 72 5.07 -7.41 -22.23
N GLN A 73 4.45 -7.24 -21.06
CA GLN A 73 4.07 -5.94 -20.52
C GLN A 73 4.33 -5.90 -19.00
N ALA A 74 5.00 -4.84 -18.55
CA ALA A 74 5.24 -4.57 -17.14
C ALA A 74 5.05 -3.06 -16.85
N ARG A 75 4.71 -2.74 -15.60
CA ARG A 75 4.63 -1.36 -15.12
C ARG A 75 5.39 -1.21 -13.80
N PRO A 76 6.01 -0.04 -13.53
CA PRO A 76 6.60 0.22 -12.23
C PRO A 76 5.58 -0.02 -11.10
N PHE A 77 6.04 -0.66 -10.02
CA PHE A 77 5.23 -0.90 -8.85
C PHE A 77 5.74 -0.05 -7.68
N MET A 78 7.01 -0.22 -7.28
CA MET A 78 7.66 0.61 -6.25
C MET A 78 9.18 0.46 -6.30
N GLN A 79 9.90 1.39 -5.65
CA GLN A 79 11.33 1.26 -5.38
C GLN A 79 11.57 1.19 -3.88
N ILE A 80 12.51 0.36 -3.45
CA ILE A 80 12.85 0.17 -2.04
C ILE A 80 14.37 0.26 -1.88
N HIS A 81 14.82 1.25 -1.11
CA HIS A 81 16.17 1.32 -0.60
C HIS A 81 16.23 0.61 0.75
N HIS A 82 17.08 -0.39 0.89
CA HIS A 82 17.24 -1.11 2.14
C HIS A 82 18.72 -1.35 2.44
N ALA A 83 19.13 -1.01 3.67
CA ALA A 83 20.48 -1.25 4.16
C ALA A 83 20.49 -2.49 5.05
N TYR A 84 21.17 -3.54 4.62
CA TYR A 84 21.57 -4.65 5.46
C TYR A 84 22.88 -4.32 6.18
N PRO A 85 23.28 -5.04 7.22
CA PRO A 85 24.56 -4.82 7.90
C PRO A 85 25.79 -4.96 6.99
N ASP A 86 25.69 -5.73 5.92
CA ASP A 86 26.76 -6.10 4.99
C ASP A 86 26.66 -5.44 3.61
N LYS A 87 25.53 -4.83 3.26
CA LYS A 87 25.30 -4.20 1.94
C LYS A 87 24.07 -3.34 1.88
N GLU A 88 24.04 -2.44 0.91
CA GLU A 88 22.84 -1.70 0.52
C GLU A 88 22.23 -2.32 -0.74
N VAL A 89 20.89 -2.36 -0.80
CA VAL A 89 20.14 -2.84 -1.97
C VAL A 89 19.12 -1.80 -2.41
N LEU A 90 18.97 -1.67 -3.73
CA LEU A 90 17.86 -0.97 -4.35
C LEU A 90 17.02 -2.03 -5.07
N LEU A 91 15.80 -2.29 -4.56
CA LEU A 91 14.84 -3.13 -5.25
C LEU A 91 13.98 -2.27 -6.16
N ASP A 92 14.02 -2.54 -7.45
CA ASP A 92 13.17 -1.90 -8.46
C ASP A 92 12.05 -2.88 -8.83
N VAL A 93 10.87 -2.68 -8.23
CA VAL A 93 9.77 -3.65 -8.26
C VAL A 93 8.77 -3.29 -9.36
N TRP A 94 8.40 -4.27 -10.17
CA TRP A 94 7.50 -4.12 -11.31
C TRP A 94 6.34 -5.11 -11.25
N SER A 95 5.13 -4.66 -11.57
CA SER A 95 3.98 -5.53 -11.81
C SER A 95 4.02 -6.06 -13.23
N ILE A 96 3.98 -7.38 -13.38
CA ILE A 96 3.91 -8.04 -14.69
C ILE A 96 2.46 -8.12 -15.13
N MET A 97 2.12 -7.35 -16.16
CA MET A 97 0.74 -7.20 -16.65
C MET A 97 0.40 -8.24 -17.72
N ALA A 98 1.39 -8.68 -18.50
CA ALA A 98 1.25 -9.73 -19.49
C ALA A 98 2.57 -10.46 -19.68
N TYR A 99 2.50 -11.78 -19.79
CA TYR A 99 3.64 -12.66 -20.03
C TYR A 99 3.23 -13.91 -20.82
N GLY A 100 4.21 -14.53 -21.51
CA GLY A 100 4.08 -15.83 -22.14
C GLY A 100 4.76 -16.92 -21.31
N GLY A 101 4.32 -18.17 -21.48
CA GLY A 101 4.87 -19.31 -20.74
C GLY A 101 4.09 -19.65 -19.46
N ILE A 102 4.55 -20.66 -18.74
CA ILE A 102 3.98 -21.10 -17.46
C ILE A 102 5.08 -20.97 -16.41
N PRO A 103 4.90 -20.08 -15.40
CA PRO A 103 5.94 -19.84 -14.42
C PRO A 103 6.21 -21.09 -13.55
N HIS A 104 7.47 -21.47 -13.45
CA HIS A 104 7.95 -22.58 -12.61
C HIS A 104 9.42 -22.36 -12.26
N GLY A 105 9.90 -22.94 -11.17
CA GLY A 105 11.30 -22.83 -10.77
C GLY A 105 12.23 -23.61 -11.71
N ARG A 106 13.01 -22.92 -12.53
CA ARG A 106 13.94 -23.54 -13.51
C ARG A 106 15.33 -23.84 -12.95
N GLU A 107 15.70 -23.19 -11.87
CA GLU A 107 16.98 -23.40 -11.18
C GLU A 107 16.88 -24.44 -10.04
N GLY A 108 15.77 -25.20 -9.97
CA GLY A 108 15.50 -26.17 -8.91
C GLY A 108 14.98 -25.57 -7.62
N GLN A 109 14.74 -24.27 -7.58
CA GLN A 109 14.12 -23.59 -6.44
C GLN A 109 12.64 -23.95 -6.34
N GLU A 110 12.14 -24.03 -5.09
CA GLU A 110 10.72 -24.16 -4.83
C GLU A 110 9.99 -22.88 -5.29
N ALA A 111 8.88 -23.05 -5.99
CA ALA A 111 8.10 -21.94 -6.52
C ALA A 111 6.60 -22.27 -6.45
N ARG A 112 5.76 -21.30 -6.14
CA ARG A 112 4.31 -21.51 -6.00
C ARG A 112 3.48 -20.24 -6.14
N TRP A 113 2.24 -20.42 -6.52
CA TRP A 113 1.19 -19.42 -6.41
C TRP A 113 0.64 -19.41 -4.99
N VAL A 114 0.59 -18.24 -4.35
CA VAL A 114 0.12 -18.05 -2.98
C VAL A 114 -0.93 -16.94 -2.98
N SER A 115 -2.05 -17.14 -2.28
CA SER A 115 -3.05 -16.10 -2.06
C SER A 115 -2.43 -14.94 -1.27
N ARG A 116 -2.79 -13.71 -1.58
CA ARG A 116 -2.25 -12.53 -0.87
C ARG A 116 -2.50 -12.58 0.63
N GLN A 117 -3.64 -13.15 1.07
CA GLN A 117 -3.96 -13.34 2.48
C GLN A 117 -3.05 -14.37 3.19
N ASP A 118 -2.46 -15.31 2.45
CA ASP A 118 -1.58 -16.34 3.01
C ASP A 118 -0.11 -15.91 3.05
N LEU A 119 0.27 -14.81 2.38
CA LEU A 119 1.65 -14.31 2.36
C LEU A 119 2.28 -14.11 3.76
N PRO A 120 1.55 -13.69 4.80
CA PRO A 120 2.11 -13.56 6.15
C PRO A 120 2.58 -14.88 6.76
N GLN A 121 2.18 -16.04 6.23
CA GLN A 121 2.64 -17.37 6.68
C GLN A 121 4.05 -17.72 6.17
N PHE A 122 4.59 -16.91 5.24
CA PHE A 122 5.88 -17.11 4.60
C PHE A 122 6.91 -16.13 5.15
N GLU A 123 8.12 -16.59 5.39
CA GLU A 123 9.21 -15.73 5.85
C GLU A 123 9.91 -15.08 4.65
N PHE A 124 9.84 -13.75 4.57
CA PHE A 124 10.49 -12.93 3.55
C PHE A 124 11.69 -12.14 4.12
N PRO A 125 12.66 -11.75 3.28
CA PRO A 125 13.67 -10.75 3.64
C PRO A 125 13.04 -9.43 4.10
N GLU A 126 13.77 -8.67 4.93
CA GLU A 126 13.28 -7.37 5.42
C GLU A 126 13.00 -6.38 4.27
N ALA A 127 13.82 -6.41 3.21
CA ALA A 127 13.65 -5.57 2.04
C ALA A 127 12.33 -5.82 1.29
N ASP A 128 11.73 -7.01 1.41
CA ASP A 128 10.48 -7.37 0.71
C ASP A 128 9.22 -6.97 1.50
N LYS A 129 9.35 -6.67 2.80
CA LYS A 129 8.20 -6.30 3.64
C LYS A 129 7.35 -5.14 3.10
N PRO A 130 7.92 -4.07 2.53
CA PRO A 130 7.11 -3.01 1.90
C PRO A 130 6.30 -3.52 0.70
N ILE A 131 6.82 -4.51 -0.06
CA ILE A 131 6.08 -5.13 -1.17
C ILE A 131 4.85 -5.85 -0.63
N LEU A 132 5.02 -6.67 0.42
CA LEU A 132 3.92 -7.40 1.08
C LEU A 132 2.84 -6.44 1.56
N ARG A 133 3.22 -5.32 2.18
CA ARG A 133 2.28 -4.29 2.61
C ARG A 133 1.51 -3.71 1.44
N ARG A 134 2.21 -3.32 0.37
CA ARG A 134 1.54 -2.75 -0.79
C ARG A 134 0.59 -3.73 -1.48
N LEU A 135 0.96 -5.02 -1.54
CA LEU A 135 0.09 -6.08 -2.08
C LEU A 135 -1.17 -6.30 -1.25
N TRP A 136 -1.15 -5.91 0.02
CA TRP A 136 -2.28 -6.00 0.94
C TRP A 136 -3.28 -4.84 0.80
N LEU A 137 -2.88 -3.74 0.16
CA LEU A 137 -3.75 -2.59 -0.03
C LEU A 137 -4.97 -2.97 -0.89
N SER A 138 -6.16 -2.71 -0.34
CA SER A 138 -7.42 -2.84 -1.06
C SER A 138 -7.62 -1.65 -2.00
N PRO A 139 -8.23 -1.81 -3.17
CA PRO A 139 -8.57 -0.68 -4.04
C PRO A 139 -9.61 0.26 -3.43
N LEU A 140 -10.19 -0.09 -2.29
CA LEU A 140 -11.21 0.70 -1.61
C LEU A 140 -10.82 0.97 -0.15
N TYR A 141 -10.77 2.25 0.22
CA TYR A 141 -10.55 2.74 1.57
C TYR A 141 -11.80 3.47 2.09
N LEU A 142 -12.48 2.88 3.06
CA LEU A 142 -13.72 3.41 3.63
C LEU A 142 -13.41 4.38 4.75
N ILE A 143 -14.05 5.54 4.75
CA ILE A 143 -13.95 6.53 5.83
C ILE A 143 -15.31 6.58 6.54
N SER A 144 -15.30 6.56 7.88
CA SER A 144 -16.52 6.55 8.69
C SER A 144 -17.40 7.80 8.50
N ASP A 145 -18.67 7.65 8.82
CA ASP A 145 -19.68 8.72 8.88
C ASP A 145 -20.66 8.41 10.03
N VAL A 146 -20.11 8.29 11.24
CA VAL A 146 -20.89 7.92 12.44
C VAL A 146 -21.86 9.01 12.83
N SER A 147 -21.50 10.27 12.61
CA SER A 147 -22.35 11.41 12.90
C SER A 147 -23.71 11.35 12.20
N ARG A 148 -23.74 10.75 11.01
CA ARG A 148 -24.96 10.62 10.19
C ARG A 148 -25.89 9.48 10.64
N TYR A 149 -25.33 8.34 11.05
CA TYR A 149 -26.08 7.10 11.30
C TYR A 149 -26.16 6.72 12.78
N GLY A 150 -25.46 7.45 13.63
CA GLY A 150 -25.19 7.02 15.01
C GLY A 150 -24.30 5.78 15.06
N LYS A 151 -23.76 5.45 16.22
CA LYS A 151 -22.81 4.34 16.40
C LYS A 151 -23.37 3.00 15.94
N THR A 152 -24.55 2.63 16.44
CA THR A 152 -25.19 1.35 16.09
C THR A 152 -25.54 1.25 14.61
N GLY A 153 -26.11 2.33 14.05
CA GLY A 153 -26.46 2.37 12.64
C GLY A 153 -25.24 2.25 11.71
N PHE A 154 -24.12 2.87 12.11
CA PHE A 154 -22.89 2.77 11.35
C PHE A 154 -22.26 1.37 11.44
N LEU A 155 -22.24 0.74 12.63
CA LEU A 155 -21.76 -0.64 12.79
C LEU A 155 -22.50 -1.62 11.86
N ILE A 156 -23.83 -1.55 11.80
CA ILE A 156 -24.61 -2.41 10.91
C ILE A 156 -24.23 -2.20 9.44
N ARG A 157 -24.04 -0.96 9.01
CA ARG A 157 -23.63 -0.63 7.63
C ARG A 157 -22.20 -1.08 7.35
N LEU A 158 -21.30 -0.89 8.29
CA LEU A 158 -19.92 -1.33 8.18
C LEU A 158 -19.81 -2.86 8.08
N GLU A 159 -20.56 -3.60 8.91
CA GLU A 159 -20.58 -5.06 8.84
C GLU A 159 -21.05 -5.57 7.46
N ARG A 160 -22.07 -4.94 6.88
CA ARG A 160 -22.52 -5.26 5.51
C ARG A 160 -21.40 -4.99 4.48
N ALA A 161 -20.70 -3.88 4.64
CA ALA A 161 -19.57 -3.51 3.79
C ALA A 161 -18.40 -4.50 3.91
N LEU A 162 -18.04 -4.91 5.13
CA LEU A 162 -17.00 -5.89 5.40
C LEU A 162 -17.33 -7.27 4.83
N LYS A 163 -18.59 -7.73 5.00
CA LYS A 163 -19.09 -8.97 4.39
C LYS A 163 -19.04 -8.96 2.86
N ALA A 164 -19.17 -7.79 2.26
CA ALA A 164 -19.05 -7.59 0.81
C ALA A 164 -17.60 -7.47 0.32
N GLY A 165 -16.61 -7.52 1.19
CA GLY A 165 -15.20 -7.54 0.82
C GLY A 165 -14.43 -6.24 1.08
N ALA A 166 -15.00 -5.26 1.78
CA ALA A 166 -14.20 -4.13 2.26
C ALA A 166 -13.10 -4.61 3.23
N ARG A 167 -11.89 -4.06 3.11
CA ARG A 167 -10.72 -4.50 3.90
C ARG A 167 -9.96 -3.37 4.57
N MET A 168 -10.25 -2.12 4.26
CA MET A 168 -9.55 -0.96 4.80
C MET A 168 -10.57 0.09 5.27
N VAL A 169 -10.51 0.44 6.54
CA VAL A 169 -11.45 1.36 7.20
C VAL A 169 -10.69 2.44 7.97
N GLN A 170 -11.16 3.68 7.90
CA GLN A 170 -10.72 4.80 8.72
C GLN A 170 -11.84 5.22 9.66
N LEU A 171 -11.54 5.28 10.95
CA LEU A 171 -12.40 5.97 11.90
C LEU A 171 -12.01 7.46 11.93
N ARG A 172 -12.91 8.33 11.43
CA ARG A 172 -12.73 9.78 11.37
C ARG A 172 -13.96 10.48 11.91
N GLU A 173 -13.94 10.76 13.20
CA GLU A 173 -15.03 11.44 13.93
C GLU A 173 -14.44 12.59 14.76
N PRO A 174 -14.18 13.75 14.15
CA PRO A 174 -13.44 14.84 14.79
C PRO A 174 -14.17 15.44 16.00
N ASP A 175 -15.49 15.37 16.02
CA ASP A 175 -16.32 15.93 17.07
C ASP A 175 -16.64 14.92 18.20
N MET A 176 -16.21 13.66 18.08
CA MET A 176 -16.44 12.64 19.09
C MET A 176 -15.50 12.84 20.28
N PRO A 177 -16.01 12.88 21.53
CA PRO A 177 -15.16 13.03 22.70
C PRO A 177 -14.09 11.94 22.82
N PRO A 178 -12.86 12.23 23.30
CA PRO A 178 -11.73 11.29 23.29
C PRO A 178 -12.01 9.93 23.99
N VAL A 179 -12.72 9.94 25.10
CA VAL A 179 -13.06 8.71 25.84
C VAL A 179 -14.03 7.86 25.01
N GLU A 180 -15.03 8.49 24.41
CA GLU A 180 -16.00 7.85 23.57
C GLU A 180 -15.39 7.32 22.27
N TYR A 181 -14.50 8.12 21.64
CA TYR A 181 -13.76 7.73 20.44
C TYR A 181 -12.96 6.46 20.66
N ARG A 182 -12.16 6.38 21.74
CA ARG A 182 -11.33 5.21 22.05
C ARG A 182 -12.17 3.97 22.35
N ALA A 183 -13.28 4.12 23.07
CA ALA A 183 -14.19 2.98 23.32
C ALA A 183 -14.80 2.45 22.02
N TYR A 184 -15.24 3.36 21.14
CA TYR A 184 -15.84 3.01 19.86
C TYR A 184 -14.80 2.46 18.87
N ALA A 185 -13.56 2.97 18.91
CA ALA A 185 -12.46 2.45 18.10
C ALA A 185 -12.18 0.96 18.40
N LYS A 186 -12.20 0.56 19.67
CA LYS A 186 -12.06 -0.87 20.05
C LYS A 186 -13.18 -1.74 19.49
N GLU A 187 -14.41 -1.26 19.55
CA GLU A 187 -15.56 -1.97 19.00
C GLU A 187 -15.42 -2.16 17.48
N LEU A 188 -15.00 -1.09 16.77
CA LEU A 188 -14.75 -1.13 15.34
C LEU A 188 -13.55 -2.01 14.96
N ALA A 189 -12.45 -1.97 15.73
CA ALA A 189 -11.30 -2.81 15.51
C ALA A 189 -11.67 -4.29 15.58
N ASN A 190 -12.41 -4.68 16.61
CA ASN A 190 -12.90 -6.06 16.75
C ASN A 190 -13.77 -6.48 15.54
N LEU A 191 -14.70 -5.61 15.10
CA LEU A 191 -15.53 -5.91 13.94
C LEU A 191 -14.69 -6.02 12.66
N CYS A 192 -13.73 -5.14 12.43
CA CYS A 192 -12.83 -5.19 11.28
C CYS A 192 -12.01 -6.49 11.26
N HIS A 193 -11.42 -6.86 12.40
CA HIS A 193 -10.59 -8.07 12.51
C HIS A 193 -11.37 -9.36 12.29
N GLN A 194 -12.66 -9.42 12.68
CA GLN A 194 -13.54 -10.56 12.37
C GLN A 194 -13.74 -10.78 10.86
N HIS A 195 -13.40 -9.78 10.04
CA HIS A 195 -13.55 -9.80 8.58
C HIS A 195 -12.21 -9.60 7.84
N ASP A 196 -11.06 -9.84 8.49
CA ASP A 196 -9.72 -9.66 7.92
C ASP A 196 -9.50 -8.25 7.35
N ALA A 197 -10.11 -7.23 7.96
CA ALA A 197 -9.98 -5.84 7.59
C ALA A 197 -9.14 -5.06 8.59
N ILE A 198 -8.44 -4.02 8.13
CA ILE A 198 -7.67 -3.12 9.00
C ILE A 198 -8.48 -1.88 9.34
N LEU A 199 -8.25 -1.38 10.57
CA LEU A 199 -8.79 -0.13 11.07
C LEU A 199 -7.67 0.88 11.31
N LEU A 200 -7.71 2.03 10.64
CA LEU A 200 -6.84 3.17 10.91
C LEU A 200 -7.59 4.27 11.65
N LEU A 201 -6.95 4.86 12.66
CA LEU A 201 -7.53 5.94 13.47
C LEU A 201 -7.09 7.31 12.94
N ASN A 202 -8.03 8.19 12.64
CA ASN A 202 -7.73 9.61 12.45
C ASN A 202 -7.64 10.31 13.81
N ALA A 203 -6.65 9.93 14.60
CA ALA A 203 -6.45 10.29 16.00
C ALA A 203 -4.95 10.45 16.31
N PRO A 204 -4.54 10.84 17.52
CA PRO A 204 -3.16 10.78 17.96
C PRO A 204 -2.59 9.36 17.83
N PRO A 205 -1.35 9.18 17.27
CA PRO A 205 -0.78 7.84 17.05
C PRO A 205 -0.69 6.96 18.29
N GLU A 206 -0.45 7.55 19.46
CA GLU A 206 -0.37 6.87 20.74
C GLU A 206 -1.67 6.16 21.17
N TRP A 207 -2.80 6.45 20.50
CA TRP A 207 -4.06 5.76 20.79
C TRP A 207 -4.18 4.42 20.03
N VAL A 208 -3.35 4.19 19.02
CA VAL A 208 -3.45 3.01 18.16
C VAL A 208 -3.30 1.70 18.95
N PRO A 209 -2.24 1.49 19.75
CA PRO A 209 -2.10 0.26 20.53
C PRO A 209 -3.21 0.10 21.59
N ASP A 210 -3.62 1.20 22.23
CA ASP A 210 -4.65 1.19 23.25
C ASP A 210 -6.05 0.82 22.72
N CYS A 211 -6.27 1.01 21.43
CA CYS A 211 -7.54 0.77 20.75
C CYS A 211 -7.56 -0.54 19.94
N ASP A 212 -6.52 -1.36 20.01
CA ASP A 212 -6.34 -2.55 19.18
C ASP A 212 -6.49 -2.25 17.67
N ALA A 213 -6.16 -1.01 17.26
CA ALA A 213 -6.24 -0.60 15.86
C ALA A 213 -4.94 -0.94 15.12
N ASP A 214 -5.02 -1.06 13.80
CA ASP A 214 -3.91 -1.50 12.96
C ASP A 214 -2.98 -0.35 12.56
N GLY A 215 -3.41 0.90 12.76
CA GLY A 215 -2.59 2.04 12.41
C GLY A 215 -3.26 3.40 12.57
N VAL A 216 -2.55 4.42 12.12
CA VAL A 216 -2.99 5.80 12.16
C VAL A 216 -3.18 6.36 10.76
N HIS A 217 -4.18 7.21 10.61
CA HIS A 217 -4.33 8.11 9.47
C HIS A 217 -4.05 9.55 9.92
N LEU A 218 -2.92 10.10 9.51
CA LEU A 218 -2.52 11.46 9.82
C LEU A 218 -3.30 12.44 8.94
N ASN A 219 -4.04 13.36 9.54
CA ASN A 219 -4.53 14.51 8.78
C ASN A 219 -3.34 15.42 8.41
N SER A 220 -3.50 16.34 7.45
CA SER A 220 -2.41 17.19 6.95
C SER A 220 -1.70 17.97 8.06
N ARG A 221 -2.41 18.46 9.08
CA ARG A 221 -1.78 19.16 10.21
C ARG A 221 -0.85 18.23 10.98
N ARG A 222 -1.33 17.04 11.42
CA ARG A 222 -0.51 16.08 12.16
C ARG A 222 0.64 15.55 11.32
N LEU A 223 0.43 15.33 10.03
CA LEU A 223 1.48 14.92 9.10
C LEU A 223 2.70 15.83 9.16
N MET A 224 2.47 17.16 9.23
CA MET A 224 3.54 18.16 9.28
C MET A 224 4.16 18.36 10.68
N GLU A 225 3.59 17.77 11.73
CA GLU A 225 4.11 17.83 13.10
C GLU A 225 5.22 16.80 13.37
N PHE A 226 5.33 15.74 12.55
CA PHE A 226 6.30 14.67 12.76
C PHE A 226 7.55 14.85 11.88
N SER A 227 8.72 14.58 12.46
CA SER A 227 10.01 14.52 11.76
C SER A 227 10.45 13.09 11.40
N SER A 228 9.74 12.07 11.90
CA SER A 228 9.98 10.65 11.62
C SER A 228 8.68 9.88 11.77
N ARG A 229 8.65 8.64 11.26
CA ARG A 229 7.47 7.77 11.37
C ARG A 229 6.99 7.66 12.81
N PRO A 230 5.69 7.95 13.10
CA PRO A 230 5.20 8.06 14.46
C PRO A 230 4.86 6.72 15.13
N LEU A 231 4.87 5.63 14.38
CA LEU A 231 4.56 4.27 14.87
C LEU A 231 5.61 3.28 14.40
N ASP A 232 5.77 2.21 15.17
CA ASP A 232 6.63 1.08 14.82
C ASP A 232 6.23 0.47 13.46
N PRO A 233 7.19 -0.19 12.76
CA PRO A 233 6.93 -0.78 11.44
C PRO A 233 5.79 -1.81 11.39
N GLY A 234 5.36 -2.35 12.52
CA GLY A 234 4.20 -3.25 12.63
C GLY A 234 2.87 -2.56 12.32
N PHE A 235 2.73 -1.27 12.61
CA PHE A 235 1.50 -0.50 12.41
C PHE A 235 1.47 0.19 11.04
N TRP A 236 0.26 0.42 10.52
CA TRP A 236 0.03 1.22 9.34
C TRP A 236 0.10 2.72 9.63
N VAL A 237 0.70 3.46 8.72
CA VAL A 237 0.69 4.94 8.73
C VAL A 237 0.20 5.42 7.38
N ALA A 238 -0.95 6.09 7.38
CA ALA A 238 -1.50 6.75 6.21
C ALA A 238 -1.56 8.26 6.42
N ALA A 239 -1.63 9.03 5.34
CA ALA A 239 -1.68 10.48 5.41
C ALA A 239 -2.71 11.09 4.47
N SER A 240 -3.41 12.15 4.92
CA SER A 240 -4.16 13.05 4.05
C SER A 240 -3.23 14.08 3.46
N CYS A 241 -3.24 14.22 2.13
CA CYS A 241 -2.43 15.15 1.38
C CYS A 241 -3.29 15.99 0.41
N HIS A 242 -2.89 17.25 0.19
CA HIS A 242 -3.59 18.18 -0.68
C HIS A 242 -2.66 18.81 -1.72
N ASN A 243 -1.35 18.63 -1.59
CA ASN A 243 -0.31 19.22 -2.44
C ASN A 243 0.97 18.38 -2.42
N ALA A 244 1.95 18.75 -3.26
CA ALA A 244 3.23 18.07 -3.37
C ALA A 244 4.02 18.04 -2.04
N GLY A 245 4.07 19.17 -1.31
CA GLY A 245 4.83 19.24 -0.06
C GLY A 245 4.30 18.28 1.02
N GLU A 246 2.98 18.06 1.09
CA GLU A 246 2.39 17.07 2.00
C GLU A 246 2.64 15.63 1.53
N LEU A 247 2.69 15.37 0.22
CA LEU A 247 3.11 14.07 -0.32
C LEU A 247 4.58 13.78 -0.02
N ASP A 248 5.47 14.77 -0.19
CA ASP A 248 6.89 14.65 0.14
C ASP A 248 7.08 14.35 1.63
N GLN A 249 6.30 15.00 2.49
CA GLN A 249 6.32 14.73 3.93
C GLN A 249 5.82 13.31 4.25
N ALA A 250 4.77 12.83 3.58
CA ALA A 250 4.28 11.47 3.76
C ALA A 250 5.35 10.42 3.34
N ILE A 251 6.07 10.68 2.25
CA ILE A 251 7.20 9.85 1.82
C ILE A 251 8.33 9.90 2.86
N HIS A 252 8.69 11.10 3.34
CA HIS A 252 9.73 11.28 4.36
C HIS A 252 9.43 10.48 5.65
N LEU A 253 8.17 10.42 6.05
CA LEU A 253 7.72 9.62 7.19
C LEU A 253 7.61 8.12 6.89
N ASN A 254 7.94 7.65 5.69
CA ASN A 254 7.69 6.29 5.23
C ASN A 254 6.23 5.86 5.47
N ALA A 255 5.28 6.72 5.11
CA ALA A 255 3.87 6.37 5.13
C ALA A 255 3.60 5.18 4.20
N ASP A 256 2.65 4.33 4.55
CA ASP A 256 2.30 3.15 3.73
C ASP A 256 1.44 3.54 2.53
N PHE A 257 0.64 4.60 2.65
CA PHE A 257 -0.13 5.20 1.57
C PHE A 257 -0.58 6.63 1.91
N ALA A 258 -0.96 7.39 0.89
CA ALA A 258 -1.57 8.70 1.03
C ALA A 258 -3.00 8.73 0.47
N VAL A 259 -3.79 9.67 0.96
CA VAL A 259 -5.09 10.04 0.39
C VAL A 259 -4.99 11.46 -0.14
N LEU A 260 -5.09 11.64 -1.44
CA LEU A 260 -4.96 12.95 -2.09
C LEU A 260 -6.35 13.51 -2.42
N SER A 261 -6.64 14.69 -1.90
CA SER A 261 -7.99 15.28 -1.94
C SER A 261 -8.02 16.80 -1.93
N PRO A 262 -9.16 17.44 -2.27
CA PRO A 262 -10.33 16.83 -2.91
C PRO A 262 -10.20 16.80 -4.44
N VAL A 263 -10.45 15.65 -5.08
CA VAL A 263 -10.41 15.53 -6.54
C VAL A 263 -11.62 16.21 -7.18
N ALA A 264 -12.83 15.95 -6.65
CA ALA A 264 -14.07 16.58 -7.09
C ALA A 264 -14.82 17.19 -5.89
N ARG A 265 -15.90 17.90 -6.17
CA ARG A 265 -16.71 18.59 -5.15
C ARG A 265 -17.24 17.62 -4.09
N THR A 266 -17.19 18.04 -2.83
CA THR A 266 -17.71 17.26 -1.70
C THR A 266 -18.73 18.08 -0.92
N ARG A 267 -19.67 17.39 -0.27
CA ARG A 267 -20.62 18.06 0.65
C ARG A 267 -19.91 18.59 1.90
N SER A 268 -18.89 17.88 2.36
CA SER A 268 -18.15 18.23 3.58
C SER A 268 -17.32 19.51 3.45
N HIS A 269 -16.86 19.82 2.23
CA HIS A 269 -16.01 20.99 1.94
C HIS A 269 -16.39 21.60 0.58
N PRO A 270 -17.56 22.28 0.50
CA PRO A 270 -18.09 22.78 -0.79
C PRO A 270 -17.20 23.87 -1.41
N ASP A 271 -16.47 24.63 -0.59
CA ASP A 271 -15.62 25.75 -0.99
C ASP A 271 -14.14 25.38 -1.16
N ALA A 272 -13.78 24.10 -1.01
CA ALA A 272 -12.41 23.66 -1.17
C ALA A 272 -11.92 23.80 -2.63
N THR A 273 -10.67 24.21 -2.80
CA THR A 273 -10.02 24.23 -4.11
C THR A 273 -9.87 22.78 -4.61
N LEU A 274 -10.50 22.48 -5.74
CA LEU A 274 -10.47 21.16 -6.33
C LEU A 274 -9.15 20.90 -7.05
N LEU A 275 -8.59 19.71 -6.86
CA LEU A 275 -7.43 19.23 -7.62
C LEU A 275 -7.80 18.96 -9.08
N GLY A 276 -8.92 18.29 -9.30
CA GLY A 276 -9.26 17.69 -10.59
C GLY A 276 -8.29 16.57 -10.99
N TRP A 277 -8.69 15.74 -11.92
CA TRP A 277 -7.89 14.58 -12.33
C TRP A 277 -6.53 14.93 -12.96
N GLY A 278 -6.47 16.07 -13.69
CA GLY A 278 -5.21 16.52 -14.31
C GLY A 278 -4.11 16.86 -13.30
N ASN A 279 -4.44 17.56 -12.22
CA ASN A 279 -3.47 17.85 -11.17
C ASN A 279 -3.20 16.63 -10.28
N PHE A 280 -4.22 15.80 -10.02
CA PHE A 280 -4.05 14.52 -9.34
C PHE A 280 -3.01 13.66 -10.06
N GLN A 281 -3.16 13.45 -11.38
CA GLN A 281 -2.22 12.69 -12.20
C GLN A 281 -0.79 13.25 -12.15
N LYS A 282 -0.66 14.60 -12.22
CA LYS A 282 0.67 15.24 -12.13
C LYS A 282 1.34 14.97 -10.78
N LEU A 283 0.57 15.05 -9.68
CA LEU A 283 1.07 14.81 -8.34
C LEU A 283 1.44 13.34 -8.09
N CYS A 284 0.73 12.40 -8.71
CA CYS A 284 1.00 10.96 -8.55
C CYS A 284 2.13 10.44 -9.45
N ARG A 285 2.52 11.16 -10.52
CA ARG A 285 3.41 10.64 -11.58
C ARG A 285 4.75 10.13 -11.06
N ASP A 286 5.38 10.91 -10.19
CA ASP A 286 6.75 10.66 -9.73
C ASP A 286 6.79 10.29 -8.23
N VAL A 287 5.64 9.92 -7.66
CA VAL A 287 5.49 9.60 -6.25
C VAL A 287 5.61 8.09 -6.02
N ASN A 288 6.67 7.67 -5.31
CA ASN A 288 6.85 6.27 -4.91
C ASN A 288 6.06 5.95 -3.62
N LEU A 289 4.77 6.25 -3.63
CA LEU A 289 3.84 6.02 -2.54
C LEU A 289 2.47 5.68 -3.14
N PRO A 290 1.76 4.63 -2.68
CA PRO A 290 0.38 4.39 -3.08
C PRO A 290 -0.52 5.57 -2.73
N VAL A 291 -1.29 6.09 -3.69
CA VAL A 291 -2.15 7.26 -3.49
C VAL A 291 -3.60 6.91 -3.80
N TYR A 292 -4.48 7.17 -2.86
CA TYR A 292 -5.92 7.03 -3.03
C TYR A 292 -6.55 8.37 -3.41
N ALA A 293 -7.48 8.35 -4.37
CA ALA A 293 -8.26 9.51 -4.73
C ALA A 293 -9.45 9.67 -3.78
N LEU A 294 -9.62 10.88 -3.20
CA LEU A 294 -10.78 11.20 -2.35
C LEU A 294 -11.43 12.51 -2.81
N GLY A 295 -12.71 12.62 -2.58
CA GLY A 295 -13.54 13.79 -2.82
C GLY A 295 -14.54 13.57 -3.94
N GLY A 296 -15.80 13.37 -3.56
CA GLY A 296 -16.91 13.12 -4.49
C GLY A 296 -16.84 11.79 -5.24
N MET A 297 -16.01 10.85 -4.77
CA MET A 297 -15.74 9.59 -5.44
C MET A 297 -16.90 8.57 -5.29
N GLY A 298 -17.14 7.83 -6.37
CA GLY A 298 -18.06 6.69 -6.42
C GLY A 298 -17.49 5.58 -7.31
N PRO A 299 -18.18 4.41 -7.42
CA PRO A 299 -17.67 3.25 -8.17
C PRO A 299 -17.24 3.56 -9.62
N ARG A 300 -17.97 4.44 -10.29
CA ARG A 300 -17.74 4.82 -11.69
C ARG A 300 -16.43 5.59 -11.90
N ASP A 301 -15.83 6.12 -10.83
CA ASP A 301 -14.57 6.88 -10.90
C ASP A 301 -13.34 5.98 -10.88
N MET A 302 -13.47 4.68 -10.55
CA MET A 302 -12.35 3.75 -10.44
C MET A 302 -11.49 3.66 -11.70
N PRO A 303 -12.04 3.49 -12.92
CA PRO A 303 -11.22 3.44 -14.13
C PRO A 303 -10.42 4.74 -14.36
N GLN A 304 -11.03 5.90 -14.10
CA GLN A 304 -10.36 7.19 -14.25
C GLN A 304 -9.30 7.40 -13.17
N ALA A 305 -9.57 6.99 -11.93
CA ALA A 305 -8.60 7.05 -10.84
C ALA A 305 -7.35 6.22 -11.16
N ARG A 306 -7.53 4.97 -11.61
CA ARG A 306 -6.42 4.11 -12.04
C ARG A 306 -5.64 4.71 -13.21
N ALA A 307 -6.32 5.25 -14.22
CA ALA A 307 -5.70 5.94 -15.36
C ALA A 307 -4.89 7.18 -14.93
N ALA A 308 -5.31 7.83 -13.84
CA ALA A 308 -4.61 8.97 -13.24
C ALA A 308 -3.48 8.56 -12.25
N GLY A 309 -3.24 7.25 -12.04
CA GLY A 309 -2.18 6.73 -11.18
C GLY A 309 -2.58 6.47 -9.73
N ALA A 310 -3.90 6.48 -9.41
CA ALA A 310 -4.36 6.11 -8.09
C ALA A 310 -4.23 4.59 -7.84
N GLU A 311 -3.92 4.22 -6.59
CA GLU A 311 -4.02 2.84 -6.10
C GLU A 311 -5.50 2.41 -6.01
N GLY A 312 -6.37 3.34 -5.64
CA GLY A 312 -7.78 3.11 -5.49
C GLY A 312 -8.55 4.36 -5.08
N LEU A 313 -9.76 4.16 -4.56
CA LEU A 313 -10.64 5.21 -4.10
C LEU A 313 -10.80 5.21 -2.58
N ALA A 314 -10.74 6.39 -1.97
CA ALA A 314 -11.21 6.61 -0.61
C ALA A 314 -12.63 7.19 -0.67
N MET A 315 -13.57 6.63 0.08
CA MET A 315 -14.98 6.99 0.00
C MET A 315 -15.61 7.29 1.37
N ILE A 316 -16.49 8.29 1.41
CA ILE A 316 -17.40 8.57 2.50
C ILE A 316 -18.84 8.45 1.95
N SER A 317 -19.39 9.55 1.40
CA SER A 317 -20.75 9.60 0.89
C SER A 317 -21.00 8.65 -0.28
N GLY A 318 -20.00 8.42 -1.13
CA GLY A 318 -20.10 7.51 -2.28
C GLY A 318 -20.51 6.09 -1.91
N ILE A 319 -20.24 5.67 -0.66
CA ILE A 319 -20.69 4.37 -0.14
C ILE A 319 -21.84 4.50 0.87
N TRP A 320 -21.73 5.43 1.83
CA TRP A 320 -22.68 5.48 2.93
C TRP A 320 -24.04 6.07 2.54
N ASP A 321 -24.11 6.89 1.45
CA ASP A 321 -25.37 7.41 0.91
C ASP A 321 -26.23 6.32 0.26
N SER A 322 -25.64 5.17 -0.09
CA SER A 322 -26.38 4.04 -0.65
C SER A 322 -27.12 3.25 0.43
N ASP A 323 -28.33 2.78 0.12
CA ASP A 323 -29.05 1.83 0.96
C ASP A 323 -28.41 0.44 0.94
N SER A 324 -27.57 0.17 -0.07
CA SER A 324 -26.87 -1.10 -0.30
C SER A 324 -25.36 -0.86 -0.44
N PRO A 325 -24.63 -0.65 0.65
CA PRO A 325 -23.16 -0.46 0.61
C PRO A 325 -22.45 -1.67 -0.02
N GLU A 326 -22.98 -2.88 0.14
CA GLU A 326 -22.47 -4.10 -0.49
C GLU A 326 -22.47 -4.04 -2.03
N THR A 327 -23.49 -3.45 -2.65
CA THR A 327 -23.54 -3.27 -4.10
C THR A 327 -22.47 -2.29 -4.57
N VAL A 328 -22.31 -1.18 -3.85
CA VAL A 328 -21.25 -0.18 -4.13
C VAL A 328 -19.86 -0.81 -4.08
N ILE A 329 -19.61 -1.68 -3.10
CA ILE A 329 -18.33 -2.38 -2.96
C ILE A 329 -18.11 -3.32 -4.14
N ALA A 330 -19.11 -4.17 -4.46
CA ALA A 330 -19.00 -5.09 -5.58
C ALA A 330 -18.71 -4.38 -6.91
N GLU A 331 -19.41 -3.27 -7.18
CA GLU A 331 -19.17 -2.43 -8.36
C GLU A 331 -17.75 -1.83 -8.37
N THR A 332 -17.28 -1.32 -7.21
CA THR A 332 -15.96 -0.71 -7.08
C THR A 332 -14.84 -1.72 -7.25
N MET A 333 -15.03 -2.94 -6.74
CA MET A 333 -14.01 -4.01 -6.81
C MET A 333 -13.93 -4.65 -8.19
N SER A 334 -15.00 -4.53 -9.00
CA SER A 334 -15.08 -5.09 -10.36
C SER A 334 -14.51 -4.17 -11.44
N GLY A 335 -14.36 -2.87 -11.18
CA GLY A 335 -13.81 -1.85 -12.09
C GLY A 335 -12.31 -1.68 -11.87
#